data_20629565572b8406f4e64c49bfa10174
#
_entry.id   20629565572b8406f4e64c49bfa10174
#
_cell.length_a   1.000
_cell.length_b   1.000
_cell.length_c   1.000
_cell.angle_alpha   90.00
_cell.angle_beta   90.00
_cell.angle_gamma   90.00
#
_symmetry.space_group_name_H-M   'P 1'
#
loop_
_entity.id
_entity.type
_entity.pdbx_description
1 polymer ?
#
loop_
_entity_poly.entity_id
_entity_poly.type
_entity_poly.pdbx_seq_one_letter_code
_entity_poly.pdbx_strand_id
1 'polypeptide(L)'
;MKKLAAVDDTLEELGTSKIYQKMHIWSKRVVIAWFIYSLASNSYDTLWWINREKIAIWMFIFPYIGNYCIHANEFVDLIFVTFLWYINNRFDKINEHMQYLLMKEQHGLRNKWKKLIINGYRNISHTDKQVLWTLMHLHLELCRIARDLNGMFGMQMALEMASYLFFLTSLCHYLYAMLTQKIHEEAQMTAWFGNILWAVVFISRLCVINYFCETISVKANEISKIIYQLISILRYANIRKEIYLFGLQIMHRPLRFTGMGLFYFGNNFLRKFCMKIVTFMIIILQMSEN
;
A
#
# COMPACT_ATOMS: atom_id res chain seq x y z
N MET A 1 -4.65 12.72 11.41
CA MET A 1 -6.06 13.09 11.14
C MET A 1 -6.23 14.57 10.80
N LYS A 2 -5.84 15.55 11.63
CA LYS A 2 -6.01 17.00 11.32
C LYS A 2 -5.39 17.42 9.98
N LYS A 3 -4.17 16.97 9.67
CA LYS A 3 -3.50 17.27 8.38
C LYS A 3 -4.25 16.72 7.16
N LEU A 4 -4.80 15.49 7.28
CA LEU A 4 -5.60 14.88 6.22
C LEU A 4 -6.91 15.63 5.98
N ALA A 5 -7.56 16.10 7.06
CA ALA A 5 -8.76 16.92 6.95
C ALA A 5 -8.48 18.24 6.20
N ALA A 6 -7.37 18.91 6.49
CA ALA A 6 -6.97 20.12 5.79
C ALA A 6 -6.73 19.89 4.29
N VAL A 7 -6.10 18.77 3.92
CA VAL A 7 -5.93 18.37 2.50
C VAL A 7 -7.30 18.16 1.83
N ASP A 8 -8.23 17.52 2.53
CA ASP A 8 -9.58 17.27 2.00
C ASP A 8 -10.40 18.56 1.83
N ASP A 9 -10.34 19.47 2.81
CA ASP A 9 -11.04 20.75 2.73
C ASP A 9 -10.54 21.57 1.53
N THR A 10 -9.22 21.58 1.30
CA THR A 10 -8.66 22.27 0.13
C THR A 10 -9.00 21.59 -1.19
N LEU A 11 -9.06 20.24 -1.23
CA LEU A 11 -9.51 19.51 -2.42
C LEU A 11 -11.00 19.71 -2.71
N GLU A 12 -11.83 19.90 -1.66
CA GLU A 12 -13.24 20.24 -1.82
C GLU A 12 -13.41 21.62 -2.45
N GLU A 13 -12.63 22.62 -2.06
CA GLU A 13 -12.59 23.94 -2.69
C GLU A 13 -12.22 23.86 -4.18
N LEU A 14 -11.43 22.86 -4.57
CA LEU A 14 -11.12 22.55 -5.97
C LEU A 14 -12.19 21.72 -6.70
N GLY A 15 -13.35 21.45 -6.05
CA GLY A 15 -14.46 20.71 -6.64
C GLY A 15 -14.39 19.19 -6.47
N THR A 16 -13.50 18.67 -5.64
CA THR A 16 -13.40 17.22 -5.37
C THR A 16 -14.27 16.82 -4.21
N SER A 17 -15.18 15.86 -4.40
CA SER A 17 -16.07 15.39 -3.33
C SER A 17 -15.30 14.71 -2.18
N LYS A 18 -15.76 14.93 -0.94
CA LYS A 18 -15.24 14.23 0.24
C LYS A 18 -15.56 12.73 0.18
N ILE A 19 -14.57 11.89 0.47
CA ILE A 19 -14.72 10.42 0.42
C ILE A 19 -15.03 9.84 1.81
N TYR A 20 -15.23 10.68 2.84
CA TYR A 20 -15.39 10.21 4.23
C TYR A 20 -16.51 9.18 4.40
N GLN A 21 -17.65 9.36 3.77
CA GLN A 21 -18.76 8.40 3.88
C GLN A 21 -18.41 7.05 3.28
N LYS A 22 -17.78 7.03 2.09
CA LYS A 22 -17.34 5.79 1.44
C LYS A 22 -16.26 5.10 2.29
N MET A 23 -15.29 5.86 2.79
CA MET A 23 -14.24 5.36 3.66
C MET A 23 -14.80 4.77 4.95
N HIS A 24 -15.75 5.45 5.60
CA HIS A 24 -16.38 4.97 6.82
C HIS A 24 -17.15 3.66 6.61
N ILE A 25 -17.95 3.57 5.54
CA ILE A 25 -18.67 2.33 5.20
C ILE A 25 -17.69 1.20 4.89
N TRP A 26 -16.65 1.49 4.13
CA TRP A 26 -15.63 0.50 3.77
C TRP A 26 -14.85 0.02 5.00
N SER A 27 -14.37 0.93 5.84
CA SER A 27 -13.67 0.60 7.09
C SER A 27 -14.53 -0.26 8.02
N LYS A 28 -15.81 0.06 8.18
CA LYS A 28 -16.75 -0.78 8.94
C LYS A 28 -16.85 -2.19 8.38
N ARG A 29 -17.00 -2.34 7.05
CA ARG A 29 -17.07 -3.66 6.40
C ARG A 29 -15.80 -4.46 6.61
N VAL A 30 -14.63 -3.82 6.49
CA VAL A 30 -13.33 -4.47 6.69
C VAL A 30 -13.16 -4.93 8.14
N VAL A 31 -13.53 -4.12 9.13
CA VAL A 31 -13.46 -4.50 10.55
C VAL A 31 -14.41 -5.64 10.87
N ILE A 32 -15.64 -5.61 10.34
CA ILE A 32 -16.61 -6.71 10.52
C ILE A 32 -16.08 -7.99 9.87
N ALA A 33 -15.56 -7.91 8.65
CA ALA A 33 -15.01 -9.07 7.95
C ALA A 33 -13.80 -9.66 8.71
N TRP A 34 -12.91 -8.81 9.21
CA TRP A 34 -11.79 -9.25 10.05
C TRP A 34 -12.26 -9.95 11.34
N PHE A 35 -13.27 -9.40 12.01
CA PHE A 35 -13.82 -10.00 13.22
C PHE A 35 -14.42 -11.39 12.95
N ILE A 36 -15.22 -11.52 11.87
CA ILE A 36 -15.80 -12.81 11.46
C ILE A 36 -14.69 -13.81 11.09
N TYR A 37 -13.68 -13.35 10.34
CA TYR A 37 -12.53 -14.18 9.97
C TYR A 37 -11.76 -14.65 11.22
N SER A 38 -11.46 -13.75 12.17
CA SER A 38 -10.74 -14.08 13.40
C SER A 38 -11.51 -15.11 14.25
N LEU A 39 -12.83 -14.97 14.38
CA LEU A 39 -13.66 -15.97 15.05
C LEU A 39 -13.65 -17.32 14.33
N ALA A 40 -13.79 -17.31 13.00
CA ALA A 40 -13.82 -18.54 12.19
C ALA A 40 -12.49 -19.29 12.26
N SER A 41 -11.34 -18.59 12.15
CA SER A 41 -10.02 -19.21 12.23
C SER A 41 -9.74 -19.81 13.61
N ASN A 42 -10.05 -19.07 14.68
CA ASN A 42 -9.89 -19.60 16.05
C ASN A 42 -10.82 -20.80 16.32
N SER A 43 -12.06 -20.76 15.80
CA SER A 43 -12.97 -21.89 15.92
C SER A 43 -12.47 -23.11 15.15
N TYR A 44 -11.91 -22.92 13.97
CA TYR A 44 -11.30 -23.98 13.18
C TYR A 44 -10.11 -24.61 13.93
N ASP A 45 -9.21 -23.82 14.47
CA ASP A 45 -8.06 -24.30 15.25
C ASP A 45 -8.52 -25.04 16.51
N THR A 46 -9.58 -24.55 17.19
CA THR A 46 -10.18 -25.23 18.34
C THR A 46 -10.71 -26.62 17.96
N LEU A 47 -11.46 -26.72 16.86
CA LEU A 47 -11.99 -28.01 16.38
C LEU A 47 -10.86 -28.96 16.00
N TRP A 48 -9.79 -28.44 15.39
CA TRP A 48 -8.62 -29.25 15.05
C TRP A 48 -7.94 -29.86 16.30
N TRP A 49 -7.80 -29.09 17.38
CA TRP A 49 -7.24 -29.56 18.64
C TRP A 49 -8.15 -30.60 19.32
N ILE A 50 -9.47 -30.37 19.36
CA ILE A 50 -10.46 -31.29 19.96
C ILE A 50 -10.44 -32.66 19.26
N ASN A 51 -10.29 -32.68 17.95
CA ASN A 51 -10.28 -33.93 17.18
C ASN A 51 -8.98 -34.75 17.38
N ARG A 52 -7.93 -34.13 17.88
CA ARG A 52 -6.61 -34.77 17.98
C ARG A 52 -6.28 -35.29 19.37
N GLU A 53 -6.85 -34.70 20.41
CA GLU A 53 -6.54 -35.03 21.81
C GLU A 53 -7.80 -35.21 22.69
N LYS A 54 -7.62 -35.76 23.89
CA LYS A 54 -8.73 -35.85 24.87
C LYS A 54 -9.18 -34.45 25.28
N ILE A 55 -10.52 -34.24 25.26
CA ILE A 55 -11.16 -32.95 25.53
C ILE A 55 -10.68 -32.37 26.87
N ALA A 56 -10.00 -31.25 26.84
CA ALA A 56 -9.57 -30.46 27.97
C ALA A 56 -9.99 -29.00 27.82
N ILE A 57 -10.32 -28.32 28.90
CA ILE A 57 -10.76 -26.90 28.89
C ILE A 57 -9.75 -25.99 28.19
N TRP A 58 -8.46 -26.28 28.28
CA TRP A 58 -7.39 -25.52 27.63
C TRP A 58 -7.49 -25.48 26.11
N MET A 59 -8.08 -26.47 25.46
CA MET A 59 -8.24 -26.54 24.01
C MET A 59 -9.16 -25.45 23.48
N PHE A 60 -10.10 -24.97 24.28
CA PHE A 60 -10.98 -23.86 23.91
C PHE A 60 -10.28 -22.48 24.01
N ILE A 61 -9.27 -22.36 24.88
CA ILE A 61 -8.62 -21.09 25.20
C ILE A 61 -7.31 -20.93 24.42
N PHE A 62 -6.57 -22.02 24.21
CA PHE A 62 -5.24 -22.02 23.63
C PHE A 62 -5.17 -21.38 22.23
N PRO A 63 -6.08 -21.65 21.27
CA PRO A 63 -6.05 -20.99 19.95
C PRO A 63 -6.25 -19.48 20.05
N TYR A 64 -7.11 -19.00 20.95
CA TYR A 64 -7.35 -17.57 21.13
C TYR A 64 -6.14 -16.84 21.70
N ILE A 65 -5.42 -17.44 22.63
CA ILE A 65 -4.18 -16.87 23.21
C ILE A 65 -3.04 -16.97 22.17
N GLY A 66 -2.87 -18.13 21.53
CA GLY A 66 -1.79 -18.37 20.57
C GLY A 66 -1.90 -17.48 19.33
N ASN A 67 -3.10 -17.33 18.80
CA ASN A 67 -3.34 -16.52 17.60
C ASN A 67 -3.53 -15.03 17.90
N TYR A 68 -3.60 -14.61 19.17
CA TYR A 68 -3.83 -13.22 19.53
C TYR A 68 -2.84 -12.25 18.85
N CYS A 69 -1.55 -12.55 18.90
CA CYS A 69 -0.53 -11.71 18.27
C CYS A 69 -0.70 -11.62 16.75
N ILE A 70 -1.11 -12.73 16.10
CA ILE A 70 -1.33 -12.76 14.66
C ILE A 70 -2.52 -11.87 14.30
N HIS A 71 -3.65 -12.02 14.97
CA HIS A 71 -4.85 -11.21 14.72
C HIS A 71 -4.66 -9.74 15.08
N ALA A 72 -3.89 -9.44 16.14
CA ALA A 72 -3.53 -8.06 16.47
C ALA A 72 -2.71 -7.40 15.34
N ASN A 73 -1.71 -8.10 14.80
CA ASN A 73 -0.93 -7.63 13.67
C ASN A 73 -1.79 -7.46 12.41
N GLU A 74 -2.71 -8.41 12.13
CA GLU A 74 -3.67 -8.28 11.02
C GLU A 74 -4.51 -7.02 11.14
N PHE A 75 -4.99 -6.70 12.32
CA PHE A 75 -5.77 -5.48 12.55
C PHE A 75 -4.94 -4.21 12.27
N VAL A 76 -3.67 -4.20 12.67
CA VAL A 76 -2.77 -3.08 12.40
C VAL A 76 -2.48 -2.94 10.90
N ASP A 77 -2.28 -4.05 10.19
CA ASP A 77 -2.15 -4.04 8.72
C ASP A 77 -3.37 -3.44 8.04
N LEU A 78 -4.57 -3.82 8.50
CA LEU A 78 -5.81 -3.27 7.95
C LEU A 78 -5.91 -1.76 8.16
N ILE A 79 -5.48 -1.26 9.32
CA ILE A 79 -5.40 0.18 9.59
C ILE A 79 -4.41 0.83 8.62
N PHE A 80 -3.20 0.28 8.50
CA PHE A 80 -2.17 0.79 7.61
C PHE A 80 -2.63 0.83 6.15
N VAL A 81 -3.17 -0.28 5.65
CA VAL A 81 -3.71 -0.38 4.27
C VAL A 81 -4.87 0.59 4.05
N THR A 82 -5.73 0.82 5.06
CA THR A 82 -6.82 1.79 4.97
C THR A 82 -6.29 3.21 4.77
N PHE A 83 -5.25 3.61 5.52
CA PHE A 83 -4.59 4.90 5.32
C PHE A 83 -3.91 4.99 3.96
N LEU A 84 -3.22 3.93 3.54
CA LEU A 84 -2.60 3.86 2.22
C LEU A 84 -3.64 4.02 1.10
N TRP A 85 -4.76 3.30 1.18
CA TRP A 85 -5.86 3.42 0.22
C TRP A 85 -6.39 4.85 0.14
N TYR A 86 -6.57 5.49 1.30
CA TYR A 86 -7.00 6.88 1.36
C TYR A 86 -6.01 7.83 0.66
N ILE A 87 -4.71 7.73 1.00
CA ILE A 87 -3.63 8.52 0.41
C ILE A 87 -3.57 8.29 -1.12
N ASN A 88 -3.70 7.03 -1.55
CA ASN A 88 -3.74 6.65 -2.96
C ASN A 88 -4.83 7.42 -3.74
N ASN A 89 -6.06 7.43 -3.19
CA ASN A 89 -7.17 8.14 -3.82
C ASN A 89 -6.93 9.67 -3.90
N ARG A 90 -6.21 10.24 -2.93
CA ARG A 90 -5.89 11.68 -2.95
C ARG A 90 -4.82 12.01 -3.99
N PHE A 91 -3.80 11.17 -4.14
CA PHE A 91 -2.84 11.32 -5.23
C PHE A 91 -3.51 11.22 -6.60
N ASP A 92 -4.47 10.31 -6.79
CA ASP A 92 -5.23 10.23 -8.04
C ASP A 92 -5.91 11.56 -8.37
N LYS A 93 -6.58 12.17 -7.37
CA LYS A 93 -7.27 13.44 -7.58
C LYS A 93 -6.31 14.59 -7.89
N ILE A 94 -5.19 14.69 -7.19
CA ILE A 94 -4.17 15.70 -7.48
C ILE A 94 -3.62 15.50 -8.90
N ASN A 95 -3.30 14.26 -9.28
CA ASN A 95 -2.78 13.95 -10.61
C ASN A 95 -3.80 14.25 -11.72
N GLU A 96 -5.09 13.92 -11.52
CA GLU A 96 -6.18 14.26 -12.42
C GLU A 96 -6.28 15.79 -12.65
N HIS A 97 -6.26 16.58 -11.58
CA HIS A 97 -6.31 18.05 -11.68
C HIS A 97 -5.07 18.62 -12.37
N MET A 98 -3.88 18.09 -12.09
CA MET A 98 -2.64 18.51 -12.75
C MET A 98 -2.64 18.17 -14.24
N GLN A 99 -3.12 16.98 -14.63
CA GLN A 99 -3.29 16.59 -16.02
C GLN A 99 -4.30 17.47 -16.74
N TYR A 100 -5.41 17.80 -16.07
CA TYR A 100 -6.40 18.73 -16.63
C TYR A 100 -5.79 20.11 -16.94
N LEU A 101 -5.00 20.67 -16.03
CA LEU A 101 -4.30 21.94 -16.26
C LEU A 101 -3.32 21.84 -17.44
N LEU A 102 -2.56 20.73 -17.53
CA LEU A 102 -1.65 20.48 -18.64
C LEU A 102 -2.39 20.45 -19.98
N MET A 103 -3.50 19.71 -20.07
CA MET A 103 -4.32 19.63 -21.29
C MET A 103 -4.95 20.97 -21.67
N LYS A 104 -5.42 21.73 -20.68
CA LYS A 104 -5.97 23.07 -20.89
C LYS A 104 -4.93 24.02 -21.51
N GLU A 105 -3.69 23.99 -21.02
CA GLU A 105 -2.59 24.77 -21.59
C GLU A 105 -2.22 24.31 -23.00
N GLN A 106 -2.15 23.01 -23.26
CA GLN A 106 -1.88 22.45 -24.58
C GLN A 106 -2.97 22.86 -25.60
N HIS A 107 -4.23 22.78 -25.22
CA HIS A 107 -5.35 23.22 -26.09
C HIS A 107 -5.35 24.74 -26.29
N GLY A 108 -5.02 25.51 -25.28
CA GLY A 108 -4.82 26.94 -25.38
C GLY A 108 -3.76 27.30 -26.41
N LEU A 109 -2.63 26.60 -26.42
CA LEU A 109 -1.56 26.76 -27.41
C LEU A 109 -2.04 26.37 -28.83
N ARG A 110 -2.68 25.23 -29.00
CA ARG A 110 -3.18 24.73 -30.28
C ARG A 110 -4.21 25.69 -30.92
N ASN A 111 -5.10 26.25 -30.13
CA ASN A 111 -6.03 27.26 -30.58
C ASN A 111 -5.35 28.61 -30.90
N LYS A 112 -4.25 28.91 -30.20
CA LYS A 112 -3.40 30.09 -30.45
C LYS A 112 -2.65 30.01 -31.78
N TRP A 113 -2.15 28.82 -32.16
CA TRP A 113 -1.57 28.59 -33.47
C TRP A 113 -2.56 28.84 -34.59
N LYS A 114 -3.84 28.52 -34.41
CA LYS A 114 -4.93 28.86 -35.31
C LYS A 114 -5.31 30.35 -35.29
N LYS A 115 -5.08 31.07 -34.16
CA LYS A 115 -5.38 32.51 -33.99
C LYS A 115 -4.16 33.42 -34.05
N LEU A 116 -2.96 32.92 -34.28
CA LEU A 116 -1.69 33.69 -34.33
C LEU A 116 -1.58 34.62 -35.55
N ILE A 117 -2.60 34.64 -36.41
CA ILE A 117 -2.81 35.68 -37.44
C ILE A 117 -3.48 36.94 -36.83
N ILE A 118 -4.10 36.86 -35.66
CA ILE A 118 -4.85 37.98 -35.06
C ILE A 118 -4.66 38.02 -33.54
N ASN A 119 -3.80 38.91 -33.07
CA ASN A 119 -3.77 39.54 -31.74
C ASN A 119 -3.62 38.73 -30.42
N GLY A 120 -2.61 39.09 -29.66
CA GLY A 120 -2.68 39.28 -28.22
C GLY A 120 -2.29 38.09 -27.33
N TYR A 121 -1.23 38.29 -26.55
CA TYR A 121 -0.84 37.46 -25.41
C TYR A 121 -2.00 37.18 -24.47
N ARG A 122 -2.38 35.91 -24.33
CA ARG A 122 -3.30 35.50 -23.28
C ARG A 122 -2.49 35.03 -22.07
N ASN A 123 -2.52 35.80 -20.99
CA ASN A 123 -1.97 35.41 -19.71
C ASN A 123 -2.71 34.13 -19.23
N ILE A 124 -1.96 33.20 -18.59
CA ILE A 124 -2.59 32.18 -17.72
C ILE A 124 -3.51 32.94 -16.80
N SER A 125 -4.78 32.50 -16.70
CA SER A 125 -5.71 33.11 -15.76
C SER A 125 -5.07 33.10 -14.38
N HIS A 126 -5.19 34.20 -13.65
CA HIS A 126 -4.69 34.31 -12.26
C HIS A 126 -5.21 33.14 -11.40
N THR A 127 -6.43 32.68 -11.68
CA THR A 127 -7.08 31.52 -11.08
C THR A 127 -6.31 30.21 -11.36
N ASP A 128 -5.89 29.95 -12.60
CA ASP A 128 -5.18 28.71 -12.96
C ASP A 128 -3.79 28.64 -12.28
N LYS A 129 -3.16 29.78 -12.11
CA LYS A 129 -1.90 29.91 -11.34
C LYS A 129 -2.08 29.56 -9.86
N GLN A 130 -3.12 30.08 -9.24
CA GLN A 130 -3.45 29.74 -7.84
C GLN A 130 -3.78 28.27 -7.67
N VAL A 131 -4.57 27.68 -8.58
CA VAL A 131 -4.89 26.25 -8.55
C VAL A 131 -3.63 25.41 -8.66
N LEU A 132 -2.70 25.74 -9.56
CA LEU A 132 -1.43 25.03 -9.70
C LEU A 132 -0.60 25.07 -8.42
N TRP A 133 -0.48 26.25 -7.77
CA TRP A 133 0.21 26.42 -6.50
C TRP A 133 -0.42 25.56 -5.39
N THR A 134 -1.73 25.59 -5.30
CA THR A 134 -2.47 24.79 -4.32
C THR A 134 -2.23 23.30 -4.54
N LEU A 135 -2.27 22.82 -5.78
CA LEU A 135 -2.00 21.40 -6.11
C LEU A 135 -0.57 20.98 -5.77
N MET A 136 0.42 21.85 -6.06
CA MET A 136 1.82 21.59 -5.69
C MET A 136 1.98 21.49 -4.18
N HIS A 137 1.36 22.40 -3.42
CA HIS A 137 1.38 22.38 -1.96
C HIS A 137 0.71 21.12 -1.40
N LEU A 138 -0.49 20.79 -1.90
CA LEU A 138 -1.22 19.58 -1.50
C LEU A 138 -0.43 18.30 -1.76
N HIS A 139 0.24 18.20 -2.90
CA HIS A 139 1.11 17.07 -3.21
C HIS A 139 2.25 16.92 -2.20
N LEU A 140 2.93 18.01 -1.86
CA LEU A 140 4.03 17.98 -0.87
C LEU A 140 3.53 17.59 0.52
N GLU A 141 2.38 18.11 0.94
CA GLU A 141 1.80 17.79 2.24
C GLU A 141 1.33 16.34 2.28
N LEU A 142 0.75 15.82 1.20
CA LEU A 142 0.37 14.42 1.09
C LEU A 142 1.60 13.49 1.11
N CYS A 143 2.69 13.86 0.45
CA CYS A 143 3.97 13.15 0.56
C CYS A 143 4.53 13.17 1.97
N ARG A 144 4.37 14.27 2.70
CA ARG A 144 4.78 14.40 4.10
C ARG A 144 3.96 13.47 4.99
N ILE A 145 2.64 13.48 4.84
CA ILE A 145 1.74 12.58 5.58
C ILE A 145 2.09 11.11 5.31
N ALA A 146 2.37 10.74 4.06
CA ALA A 146 2.76 9.39 3.70
C ALA A 146 4.10 8.97 4.36
N ARG A 147 5.06 9.89 4.46
CA ARG A 147 6.33 9.64 5.18
C ARG A 147 6.12 9.55 6.70
N ASP A 148 5.29 10.41 7.28
CA ASP A 148 4.92 10.35 8.70
C ASP A 148 4.26 8.98 9.01
N LEU A 149 3.36 8.52 8.15
CA LEU A 149 2.72 7.19 8.24
C LEU A 149 3.77 6.07 8.16
N ASN A 150 4.67 6.13 7.19
CA ASN A 150 5.76 5.16 7.07
C ASN A 150 6.68 5.17 8.31
N GLY A 151 6.94 6.32 8.91
CA GLY A 151 7.71 6.43 10.16
C GLY A 151 7.03 5.73 11.33
N MET A 152 5.70 5.84 11.45
CA MET A 152 4.93 5.21 12.53
C MET A 152 4.86 3.68 12.39
N PHE A 153 4.63 3.19 11.18
CA PHE A 153 4.40 1.75 10.94
C PHE A 153 5.65 1.00 10.44
N GLY A 154 6.69 1.70 10.00
CA GLY A 154 7.85 1.10 9.33
C GLY A 154 8.59 0.05 10.16
N MET A 155 8.70 0.23 11.48
CA MET A 155 9.30 -0.75 12.38
C MET A 155 8.45 -2.02 12.48
N GLN A 156 7.16 -1.86 12.71
CA GLN A 156 6.24 -3.00 12.81
C GLN A 156 6.20 -3.79 11.52
N MET A 157 6.07 -3.11 10.37
CA MET A 157 6.09 -3.75 9.06
C MET A 157 7.40 -4.50 8.80
N ALA A 158 8.55 -3.98 9.27
CA ALA A 158 9.83 -4.67 9.11
C ALA A 158 9.90 -5.98 9.90
N LEU A 159 9.46 -5.95 11.18
CA LEU A 159 9.41 -7.14 12.03
C LEU A 159 8.43 -8.17 11.48
N GLU A 160 7.31 -7.71 10.96
CA GLU A 160 6.29 -8.56 10.35
C GLU A 160 6.79 -9.25 9.07
N MET A 161 7.49 -8.54 8.19
CA MET A 161 8.13 -9.15 7.02
C MET A 161 9.16 -10.22 7.41
N ALA A 162 9.93 -9.98 8.47
CA ALA A 162 10.86 -10.98 9.00
C ALA A 162 10.09 -12.21 9.51
N SER A 163 9.01 -12.02 10.27
CA SER A 163 8.15 -13.12 10.75
C SER A 163 7.55 -13.92 9.60
N TYR A 164 7.05 -13.26 8.55
CA TYR A 164 6.51 -13.94 7.36
C TYR A 164 7.56 -14.79 6.65
N LEU A 165 8.82 -14.36 6.62
CA LEU A 165 9.89 -15.14 6.03
C LEU A 165 10.05 -16.48 6.77
N PHE A 166 10.05 -16.46 8.11
CA PHE A 166 10.13 -17.67 8.93
C PHE A 166 8.88 -18.54 8.78
N PHE A 167 7.71 -17.96 8.92
CA PHE A 167 6.44 -18.70 8.83
C PHE A 167 6.26 -19.36 7.47
N LEU A 168 6.43 -18.64 6.38
CA LEU A 168 6.27 -19.19 5.04
C LEU A 168 7.33 -20.25 4.71
N THR A 169 8.57 -20.07 5.18
CA THR A 169 9.62 -21.10 5.00
C THR A 169 9.26 -22.36 5.79
N SER A 170 8.86 -22.24 7.06
CA SER A 170 8.44 -23.38 7.89
C SER A 170 7.23 -24.09 7.31
N LEU A 171 6.28 -23.34 6.79
CA LEU A 171 5.07 -23.86 6.17
C LEU A 171 5.38 -24.64 4.88
N CYS A 172 6.25 -24.09 4.02
CA CYS A 172 6.70 -24.78 2.81
C CYS A 172 7.43 -26.09 3.17
N HIS A 173 8.31 -26.07 4.20
CA HIS A 173 8.98 -27.26 4.66
C HIS A 173 7.99 -28.31 5.20
N TYR A 174 7.00 -27.90 6.00
CA TYR A 174 5.97 -28.79 6.51
C TYR A 174 5.13 -29.42 5.38
N LEU A 175 4.73 -28.63 4.38
CA LEU A 175 4.00 -29.13 3.21
C LEU A 175 4.83 -30.11 2.38
N TYR A 176 6.12 -29.83 2.23
CA TYR A 176 7.06 -30.75 1.55
C TYR A 176 7.18 -32.08 2.31
N ALA A 177 7.39 -32.04 3.62
CA ALA A 177 7.48 -33.24 4.45
C ALA A 177 6.19 -34.08 4.38
N MET A 178 5.03 -33.46 4.38
CA MET A 178 3.75 -34.16 4.21
C MET A 178 3.62 -34.83 2.83
N LEU A 179 4.10 -34.17 1.77
CA LEU A 179 4.05 -34.74 0.41
C LEU A 179 4.96 -35.95 0.25
N THR A 180 6.13 -35.93 0.92
CA THR A 180 7.14 -37.01 0.80
C THR A 180 6.80 -38.23 1.66
N GLN A 181 6.19 -38.06 2.83
CA GLN A 181 5.94 -39.14 3.81
C GLN A 181 4.74 -40.04 3.48
N LYS A 182 3.97 -39.81 2.41
CA LYS A 182 2.82 -40.64 1.94
C LYS A 182 1.85 -41.09 3.06
N ILE A 183 1.66 -40.33 4.11
CA ILE A 183 0.81 -40.70 5.23
C ILE A 183 -0.65 -40.38 4.85
N HIS A 184 -1.48 -41.40 4.71
CA HIS A 184 -2.88 -41.29 4.33
C HIS A 184 -3.82 -41.44 5.56
N GLU A 185 -3.92 -40.40 6.38
CA GLU A 185 -4.92 -40.37 7.44
C GLU A 185 -5.85 -39.16 7.27
N GLU A 186 -7.16 -39.31 7.59
CA GLU A 186 -8.14 -38.20 7.51
C GLU A 186 -7.77 -37.00 8.39
N ALA A 187 -7.14 -37.22 9.53
CA ALA A 187 -6.60 -36.16 10.39
C ALA A 187 -5.55 -35.27 9.70
N GLN A 188 -4.90 -35.81 8.67
CA GLN A 188 -3.90 -35.10 7.88
C GLN A 188 -4.54 -34.18 6.84
N MET A 189 -5.72 -34.53 6.32
CA MET A 189 -6.43 -33.70 5.34
C MET A 189 -6.88 -32.37 5.96
N THR A 190 -7.35 -32.38 7.19
CA THR A 190 -7.71 -31.15 7.93
C THR A 190 -6.48 -30.28 8.21
N ALA A 191 -5.33 -30.89 8.60
CA ALA A 191 -4.08 -30.16 8.82
C ALA A 191 -3.57 -29.51 7.51
N TRP A 192 -3.67 -30.21 6.37
CA TRP A 192 -3.37 -29.68 5.04
C TRP A 192 -4.17 -28.43 4.73
N PHE A 193 -5.48 -28.52 4.88
CA PHE A 193 -6.38 -27.41 4.60
C PHE A 193 -6.06 -26.18 5.47
N GLY A 194 -5.85 -26.37 6.78
CA GLY A 194 -5.50 -25.29 7.70
C GLY A 194 -4.19 -24.60 7.32
N ASN A 195 -3.15 -25.37 6.99
CA ASN A 195 -1.86 -24.79 6.61
C ASN A 195 -1.91 -24.04 5.28
N ILE A 196 -2.65 -24.55 4.28
CA ILE A 196 -2.88 -23.83 3.04
C ILE A 196 -3.65 -22.54 3.28
N LEU A 197 -4.67 -22.55 4.14
CA LEU A 197 -5.43 -21.36 4.51
C LEU A 197 -4.50 -20.29 5.11
N TRP A 198 -3.67 -20.64 6.08
CA TRP A 198 -2.69 -19.74 6.68
C TRP A 198 -1.68 -19.22 5.65
N ALA A 199 -1.20 -20.07 4.73
CA ALA A 199 -0.32 -19.64 3.64
C ALA A 199 -0.97 -18.56 2.79
N VAL A 200 -2.22 -18.78 2.37
CA VAL A 200 -2.99 -17.83 1.56
C VAL A 200 -3.14 -16.50 2.29
N VAL A 201 -3.43 -16.52 3.59
CA VAL A 201 -3.55 -15.29 4.40
C VAL A 201 -2.23 -14.53 4.45
N PHE A 202 -1.11 -15.17 4.79
CA PHE A 202 0.18 -14.50 4.86
C PHE A 202 0.65 -13.97 3.49
N ILE A 203 0.46 -14.73 2.42
CA ILE A 203 0.82 -14.30 1.06
C ILE A 203 -0.07 -13.13 0.62
N SER A 204 -1.37 -13.17 0.88
CA SER A 204 -2.28 -12.08 0.51
C SER A 204 -1.92 -10.78 1.22
N ARG A 205 -1.62 -10.82 2.53
CA ARG A 205 -1.18 -9.66 3.32
C ARG A 205 0.12 -9.08 2.76
N LEU A 206 1.12 -9.93 2.54
CA LEU A 206 2.40 -9.55 1.94
C LEU A 206 2.19 -8.85 0.58
N CYS A 207 1.36 -9.42 -0.29
CA CYS A 207 1.07 -8.86 -1.61
C CYS A 207 0.32 -7.53 -1.52
N VAL A 208 -0.71 -7.42 -0.68
CA VAL A 208 -1.54 -6.21 -0.55
C VAL A 208 -0.73 -5.04 -0.05
N ILE A 209 0.07 -5.21 1.01
CA ILE A 209 0.91 -4.14 1.55
C ILE A 209 1.89 -3.63 0.49
N ASN A 210 2.61 -4.56 -0.18
CA ASN A 210 3.58 -4.19 -1.20
C ASN A 210 2.94 -3.53 -2.41
N TYR A 211 1.76 -3.99 -2.84
CA TYR A 211 1.00 -3.39 -3.94
C TYR A 211 0.62 -1.94 -3.64
N PHE A 212 0.06 -1.65 -2.46
CA PHE A 212 -0.30 -0.27 -2.11
C PHE A 212 0.92 0.64 -1.97
N CYS A 213 1.98 0.17 -1.31
CA CYS A 213 3.23 0.93 -1.17
C CYS A 213 3.84 1.27 -2.53
N GLU A 214 3.90 0.32 -3.47
CA GLU A 214 4.39 0.54 -4.83
C GLU A 214 3.50 1.51 -5.60
N THR A 215 2.18 1.28 -5.60
CA THR A 215 1.21 2.08 -6.34
C THR A 215 1.26 3.55 -5.91
N ILE A 216 1.30 3.82 -4.61
CA ILE A 216 1.37 5.19 -4.09
C ILE A 216 2.70 5.83 -4.43
N SER A 217 3.81 5.09 -4.30
CA SER A 217 5.15 5.59 -4.66
C SER A 217 5.23 5.97 -6.14
N VAL A 218 4.68 5.13 -7.02
CA VAL A 218 4.60 5.41 -8.46
C VAL A 218 3.77 6.65 -8.73
N LYS A 219 2.54 6.73 -8.20
CA LYS A 219 1.63 7.88 -8.41
C LYS A 219 2.20 9.19 -7.90
N ALA A 220 2.82 9.18 -6.70
CA ALA A 220 3.46 10.36 -6.15
C ALA A 220 4.64 10.85 -7.00
N ASN A 221 5.39 9.93 -7.58
CA ASN A 221 6.56 10.29 -8.38
C ASN A 221 6.20 10.59 -9.85
N GLU A 222 5.06 10.11 -10.34
CA GLU A 222 4.56 10.35 -11.71
C GLU A 222 4.29 11.84 -11.99
N ILE A 223 3.91 12.59 -10.96
CA ILE A 223 3.65 14.04 -11.08
C ILE A 223 4.87 14.79 -11.63
N SER A 224 6.09 14.28 -11.41
CA SER A 224 7.31 14.87 -11.97
C SER A 224 7.27 14.92 -13.51
N LYS A 225 6.72 13.88 -14.16
CA LYS A 225 6.58 13.83 -15.64
C LYS A 225 5.62 14.92 -16.13
N ILE A 226 4.47 15.07 -15.42
CA ILE A 226 3.47 16.11 -15.74
C ILE A 226 4.09 17.50 -15.62
N ILE A 227 4.89 17.70 -14.56
CA ILE A 227 5.59 18.96 -14.30
C ILE A 227 6.60 19.29 -15.40
N TYR A 228 7.42 18.32 -15.84
CA TYR A 228 8.35 18.54 -16.93
C TYR A 228 7.64 18.91 -18.24
N GLN A 229 6.52 18.27 -18.55
CA GLN A 229 5.70 18.61 -19.69
C GLN A 229 5.12 20.04 -19.53
N LEU A 230 4.67 20.40 -18.33
CA LEU A 230 4.16 21.73 -18.05
C LEU A 230 5.24 22.81 -18.22
N ILE A 231 6.47 22.57 -17.72
CA ILE A 231 7.63 23.47 -17.88
C ILE A 231 7.95 23.71 -19.36
N SER A 232 7.87 22.67 -20.21
CA SER A 232 8.17 22.79 -21.64
C SER A 232 7.16 23.68 -22.36
N ILE A 233 5.91 23.72 -21.89
CA ILE A 233 4.81 24.47 -22.50
C ILE A 233 4.73 25.89 -21.96
N LEU A 234 5.03 26.11 -20.68
CA LEU A 234 4.95 27.42 -20.01
C LEU A 234 6.03 28.37 -20.48
N ARG A 235 5.63 29.51 -21.04
CA ARG A 235 6.53 30.57 -21.54
C ARG A 235 6.95 31.59 -20.48
N TYR A 236 6.35 31.59 -19.29
CA TYR A 236 6.58 32.61 -18.27
C TYR A 236 7.74 32.26 -17.34
N ALA A 237 8.79 33.07 -17.36
CA ALA A 237 10.03 32.82 -16.63
C ALA A 237 9.83 32.66 -15.11
N ASN A 238 8.97 33.47 -14.50
CA ASN A 238 8.76 33.46 -13.04
C ASN A 238 8.08 32.17 -12.56
N ILE A 239 7.03 31.73 -13.21
CA ILE A 239 6.30 30.49 -12.85
C ILE A 239 7.14 29.27 -13.18
N ARG A 240 7.87 29.31 -14.30
CA ARG A 240 8.75 28.22 -14.75
C ARG A 240 9.81 27.88 -13.69
N LYS A 241 10.43 28.87 -13.07
CA LYS A 241 11.46 28.68 -12.03
C LYS A 241 10.88 27.91 -10.84
N GLU A 242 9.71 28.30 -10.37
CA GLU A 242 9.08 27.70 -9.19
C GLU A 242 8.62 26.26 -9.44
N ILE A 243 8.00 26.00 -10.61
CA ILE A 243 7.61 24.66 -11.03
C ILE A 243 8.86 23.77 -11.23
N TYR A 244 9.94 24.32 -11.76
CA TYR A 244 11.21 23.63 -11.87
C TYR A 244 11.79 23.24 -10.50
N LEU A 245 11.78 24.15 -9.54
CA LEU A 245 12.22 23.89 -8.16
C LEU A 245 11.37 22.81 -7.49
N PHE A 246 10.05 22.83 -7.70
CA PHE A 246 9.16 21.78 -7.22
C PHE A 246 9.46 20.42 -7.86
N GLY A 247 9.69 20.38 -9.18
CA GLY A 247 10.12 19.17 -9.88
C GLY A 247 11.44 18.61 -9.33
N LEU A 248 12.43 19.47 -9.10
CA LEU A 248 13.69 19.08 -8.45
C LEU A 248 13.46 18.52 -7.04
N GLN A 249 12.58 19.14 -6.24
CA GLN A 249 12.27 18.69 -4.89
C GLN A 249 11.69 17.26 -4.88
N ILE A 250 10.80 16.93 -5.82
CA ILE A 250 10.25 15.57 -5.95
C ILE A 250 11.33 14.59 -6.38
N MET A 251 12.19 14.96 -7.32
CA MET A 251 13.29 14.09 -7.79
C MET A 251 14.31 13.79 -6.71
N HIS A 252 14.69 14.80 -5.91
CA HIS A 252 15.65 14.62 -4.82
C HIS A 252 15.09 13.87 -3.62
N ARG A 253 13.77 13.92 -3.42
CA ARG A 253 13.08 13.25 -2.31
C ARG A 253 11.88 12.45 -2.80
N PRO A 254 12.08 11.42 -3.64
CA PRO A 254 10.97 10.59 -4.11
C PRO A 254 10.27 9.94 -2.92
N LEU A 255 8.95 9.77 -3.04
CA LEU A 255 8.19 9.03 -2.04
C LEU A 255 8.49 7.54 -2.20
N ARG A 256 8.95 6.92 -1.12
CA ARG A 256 9.19 5.48 -1.01
C ARG A 256 8.83 5.01 0.38
N PHE A 257 8.16 3.87 0.46
CA PHE A 257 7.88 3.21 1.74
C PHE A 257 9.01 2.25 2.08
N THR A 258 9.46 2.28 3.33
CA THR A 258 10.60 1.49 3.80
C THR A 258 10.26 0.79 5.10
N GLY A 259 10.77 -0.44 5.27
CA GLY A 259 10.80 -1.11 6.57
C GLY A 259 12.07 -0.72 7.32
N MET A 260 11.98 0.24 8.25
CA MET A 260 13.11 0.76 9.05
C MET A 260 14.32 1.25 8.22
N GLY A 261 14.13 1.61 6.96
CA GLY A 261 15.24 1.94 6.06
C GLY A 261 16.05 0.74 5.54
N LEU A 262 15.74 -0.49 5.97
CA LEU A 262 16.46 -1.71 5.58
C LEU A 262 16.12 -2.16 4.16
N PHE A 263 14.89 -1.95 3.75
CA PHE A 263 14.40 -2.30 2.41
C PHE A 263 13.25 -1.39 1.99
N TYR A 264 13.00 -1.34 0.69
CA TYR A 264 11.88 -0.62 0.09
C TYR A 264 10.76 -1.60 -0.23
N PHE A 265 9.53 -1.30 0.19
CA PHE A 265 8.35 -2.06 -0.21
C PHE A 265 8.08 -1.93 -1.70
N GLY A 266 7.51 -2.98 -2.30
CA GLY A 266 7.11 -3.02 -3.70
C GLY A 266 7.46 -4.33 -4.40
N ASN A 267 7.26 -4.39 -5.72
CA ASN A 267 7.44 -5.59 -6.53
C ASN A 267 8.86 -6.17 -6.48
N ASN A 268 9.87 -5.30 -6.42
CA ASN A 268 11.26 -5.72 -6.27
C ASN A 268 11.53 -6.40 -4.93
N PHE A 269 10.88 -5.94 -3.85
CA PHE A 269 10.95 -6.58 -2.55
C PHE A 269 10.30 -7.95 -2.60
N LEU A 270 9.08 -8.07 -3.14
CA LEU A 270 8.38 -9.34 -3.27
C LEU A 270 9.23 -10.39 -3.98
N ARG A 271 9.83 -10.03 -5.12
CA ARG A 271 10.70 -10.96 -5.87
C ARG A 271 11.90 -11.44 -5.04
N LYS A 272 12.59 -10.51 -4.37
CA LYS A 272 13.72 -10.86 -3.49
C LYS A 272 13.28 -11.72 -2.30
N PHE A 273 12.11 -11.44 -1.75
CA PHE A 273 11.53 -12.16 -0.63
C PHE A 273 11.23 -13.62 -1.01
N CYS A 274 10.57 -13.86 -2.15
CA CYS A 274 10.32 -15.20 -2.67
C CYS A 274 11.61 -15.96 -2.93
N MET A 275 12.63 -15.31 -3.51
CA MET A 275 13.94 -15.94 -3.72
C MET A 275 14.59 -16.37 -2.40
N LYS A 276 14.46 -15.58 -1.33
CA LYS A 276 14.98 -15.95 0.00
C LYS A 276 14.25 -17.16 0.58
N ILE A 277 12.91 -17.24 0.44
CA ILE A 277 12.17 -18.43 0.87
C ILE A 277 12.70 -19.69 0.18
N VAL A 278 12.87 -19.65 -1.15
CA VAL A 278 13.42 -20.78 -1.92
C VAL A 278 14.82 -21.16 -1.44
N THR A 279 15.69 -20.17 -1.22
CA THR A 279 17.06 -20.42 -0.72
C THR A 279 17.05 -21.09 0.66
N PHE A 280 16.23 -20.59 1.60
CA PHE A 280 16.10 -21.21 2.92
C PHE A 280 15.53 -22.62 2.85
N MET A 281 14.55 -22.86 1.97
CA MET A 281 14.00 -24.20 1.75
C MET A 281 15.09 -25.17 1.28
N ILE A 282 15.92 -24.80 0.31
CA ILE A 282 17.02 -25.66 -0.18
C ILE A 282 18.00 -25.98 0.96
N ILE A 283 18.37 -24.98 1.77
CA ILE A 283 19.29 -25.19 2.91
C ILE A 283 18.69 -26.17 3.92
N ILE A 284 17.41 -25.99 4.30
CA ILE A 284 16.74 -26.87 5.27
C ILE A 284 16.67 -28.31 4.73
N LEU A 285 16.35 -28.49 3.46
CA LEU A 285 16.28 -29.82 2.85
C LEU A 285 17.66 -30.51 2.83
N GLN A 286 18.71 -29.80 2.47
CA GLN A 286 20.08 -30.33 2.51
C GLN A 286 20.51 -30.70 3.92
N MET A 287 20.11 -29.95 4.95
CA MET A 287 20.39 -30.29 6.34
C MET A 287 19.58 -31.48 6.86
N SER A 288 18.41 -31.76 6.30
CA SER A 288 17.58 -32.88 6.72
C SER A 288 17.96 -34.21 6.06
N GLU A 289 18.73 -34.18 4.97
CA GLU A 289 19.26 -35.37 4.27
C GLU A 289 20.59 -35.86 4.84
N ASN A 290 21.30 -35.02 5.61
CA ASN A 290 22.53 -35.38 6.32
C ASN A 290 22.22 -35.79 7.77
#